data_373ccc54dd99e9b19b477e86a710f739
#
_entry.id   373ccc54dd99e9b19b477e86a710f739
#
_cell.length_a   1.000
_cell.length_b   1.000
_cell.length_c   1.000
_cell.angle_alpha   90.00
_cell.angle_beta   90.00
_cell.angle_gamma   90.00
#
_symmetry.space_group_name_H-M   'P 1'
#
loop_
_entity.id
_entity.type
_entity.pdbx_description
1 polymer ?
#
loop_
_entity_poly.entity_id
_entity_poly.type
_entity_poly.pdbx_seq_one_letter_code
_entity_poly.pdbx_strand_id
1 'polypeptide(L)'
;MEDKKSENKWVLGATGYVGQLVTHRLFTQRTNAFWTGQLVTLGQKTILPWIMERTNFHLFPLRAIPLTLFEKYPPNAIYHCARMAGNSDRSRRIAARKGHAANQRLVDLLKEAQTKIPIVYCSGTLMYGNTLDRVDEDAAILPIAYARAYEYAERPWAKAAETGEMDVRIARPGWILGPDSWFEHFFYKPAIRSGKVPIYGDGNQFMSIISVEDCAGQLTHLMERGMPNQSANLYGFEPIKQEDFAALVAQCLETTTMKIPASETKSRFGKTVFEALTSSTPVLTKHKDWRAAYEPLHTDLKALVESTIRRLQAKS
;
A
#
# COMPACT_ATOMS: atom_id res chain seq x y z
N MET A 1 5.71 35.06 12.17
CA MET A 1 5.23 33.67 12.43
C MET A 1 4.00 33.53 11.55
N GLU A 2 4.08 32.74 10.47
CA GLU A 2 2.88 32.40 9.69
C GLU A 2 1.92 31.65 10.61
N ASP A 3 0.66 32.11 10.64
CA ASP A 3 -0.41 31.41 11.38
C ASP A 3 -0.57 30.02 10.78
N LYS A 4 -0.14 29.00 11.53
CA LYS A 4 -0.29 27.60 11.11
C LYS A 4 -1.78 27.29 11.02
N LYS A 5 -2.29 27.09 9.82
CA LYS A 5 -3.68 26.67 9.61
C LYS A 5 -3.97 25.39 10.40
N SER A 6 -5.04 25.41 11.16
CA SER A 6 -5.55 24.21 11.80
C SER A 6 -6.10 23.28 10.71
N GLU A 7 -5.47 22.12 10.52
CA GLU A 7 -5.83 21.16 9.48
C GLU A 7 -6.20 19.82 10.10
N ASN A 8 -7.37 19.29 9.73
CA ASN A 8 -7.72 17.92 10.11
C ASN A 8 -7.26 16.94 9.05
N LYS A 9 -6.35 16.05 9.40
CA LYS A 9 -5.88 14.99 8.51
C LYS A 9 -6.54 13.66 8.88
N TRP A 10 -7.12 12.99 7.90
CA TRP A 10 -7.81 11.72 8.10
C TRP A 10 -7.01 10.55 7.56
N VAL A 11 -6.97 9.44 8.31
CA VAL A 11 -6.37 8.18 7.86
C VAL A 11 -7.44 7.09 7.90
N LEU A 12 -7.91 6.66 6.74
CA LEU A 12 -8.84 5.53 6.60
C LEU A 12 -8.03 4.24 6.54
N GLY A 13 -8.37 3.28 7.39
CA GLY A 13 -7.58 2.04 7.56
C GLY A 13 -6.32 2.24 8.39
N ALA A 14 -6.35 3.15 9.36
CA ALA A 14 -5.24 3.50 10.24
C ALA A 14 -4.63 2.32 11.00
N THR A 15 -5.38 1.25 11.24
CA THR A 15 -4.91 0.04 11.91
C THR A 15 -4.41 -1.04 10.95
N GLY A 16 -4.42 -0.77 9.64
CA GLY A 16 -3.89 -1.65 8.60
C GLY A 16 -2.37 -1.55 8.45
N TYR A 17 -1.79 -2.48 7.66
CA TYR A 17 -0.35 -2.63 7.49
C TYR A 17 0.38 -1.32 7.09
N VAL A 18 -0.12 -0.61 6.08
CA VAL A 18 0.43 0.69 5.65
C VAL A 18 -0.13 1.84 6.49
N GLY A 19 -1.44 1.79 6.79
CA GLY A 19 -2.14 2.89 7.48
C GLY A 19 -1.58 3.23 8.84
N GLN A 20 -1.10 2.24 9.60
CA GLN A 20 -0.47 2.49 10.90
C GLN A 20 0.85 3.30 10.77
N LEU A 21 1.64 3.06 9.72
CA LEU A 21 2.88 3.81 9.49
C LEU A 21 2.59 5.24 8.99
N VAL A 22 1.57 5.41 8.14
CA VAL A 22 1.07 6.75 7.76
C VAL A 22 0.60 7.51 9.01
N THR A 23 -0.18 6.85 9.87
CA THR A 23 -0.65 7.45 11.13
C THR A 23 0.50 7.85 12.05
N HIS A 24 1.49 6.97 12.21
CA HIS A 24 2.68 7.24 13.02
C HIS A 24 3.48 8.45 12.48
N ARG A 25 3.71 8.48 11.18
CA ARG A 25 4.42 9.58 10.52
C ARG A 25 3.69 10.92 10.72
N LEU A 26 2.39 10.95 10.48
CA LEU A 26 1.56 12.15 10.69
C LEU A 26 1.54 12.59 12.15
N PHE A 27 1.45 11.65 13.08
CA PHE A 27 1.56 11.96 14.51
C PHE A 27 2.91 12.60 14.85
N THR A 28 4.02 12.04 14.36
CA THR A 28 5.35 12.60 14.57
C THR A 28 5.48 14.00 13.97
N GLN A 29 4.99 14.22 12.75
CA GLN A 29 4.97 15.54 12.14
C GLN A 29 4.16 16.55 12.96
N ARG A 30 3.01 16.13 13.52
CA ARG A 30 2.20 16.98 14.40
C ARG A 30 2.92 17.32 15.69
N THR A 31 3.55 16.34 16.37
CA THR A 31 4.29 16.58 17.62
C THR A 31 5.48 17.50 17.40
N ASN A 32 6.12 17.44 16.24
CA ASN A 32 7.18 18.35 15.83
C ASN A 32 6.66 19.71 15.30
N ALA A 33 5.37 19.97 15.49
CA ALA A 33 4.72 21.24 15.16
C ALA A 33 4.79 21.65 13.67
N PHE A 34 4.89 20.68 12.74
CA PHE A 34 4.80 20.98 11.30
C PHE A 34 3.38 21.38 10.86
N TRP A 35 2.36 20.95 11.60
CA TRP A 35 0.96 21.31 11.38
C TRP A 35 0.18 21.24 12.71
N THR A 36 -1.00 21.89 12.74
CA THR A 36 -1.93 21.90 13.87
C THR A 36 -3.28 21.34 13.43
N GLY A 37 -4.13 20.93 14.39
CA GLY A 37 -5.44 20.34 14.10
C GLY A 37 -5.56 18.90 14.58
N GLN A 38 -6.61 18.20 14.10
CA GLN A 38 -6.90 16.83 14.54
C GLN A 38 -6.35 15.78 13.58
N LEU A 39 -5.70 14.76 14.12
CA LEU A 39 -5.41 13.52 13.41
C LEU A 39 -6.57 12.55 13.66
N VAL A 40 -7.49 12.48 12.70
CA VAL A 40 -8.67 11.60 12.76
C VAL A 40 -8.32 10.27 12.11
N THR A 41 -8.47 9.19 12.84
CA THR A 41 -8.09 7.85 12.38
C THR A 41 -9.27 6.89 12.44
N LEU A 42 -9.44 6.12 11.37
CA LEU A 42 -10.54 5.16 11.25
C LEU A 42 -9.99 3.74 11.07
N GLY A 43 -10.47 2.85 11.93
CA GLY A 43 -10.27 1.40 11.84
C GLY A 43 -11.61 0.67 11.70
N GLN A 44 -11.58 -0.64 11.40
CA GLN A 44 -12.81 -1.43 11.27
C GLN A 44 -12.94 -2.53 12.34
N LYS A 45 -11.88 -3.25 12.64
CA LYS A 45 -11.91 -4.43 13.50
C LYS A 45 -10.81 -4.45 14.55
N THR A 46 -9.64 -3.97 14.18
CA THR A 46 -8.46 -4.00 15.04
C THR A 46 -8.34 -2.68 15.77
N ILE A 47 -8.09 -2.77 17.05
CA ILE A 47 -7.80 -1.62 17.91
C ILE A 47 -6.30 -1.70 18.23
N LEU A 48 -5.59 -0.62 17.97
CA LEU A 48 -4.20 -0.45 18.36
C LEU A 48 -4.13 0.60 19.47
N PRO A 49 -3.76 0.22 20.72
CA PRO A 49 -3.79 1.13 21.86
C PRO A 49 -3.09 2.47 21.61
N TRP A 50 -1.89 2.42 21.02
CA TRP A 50 -1.12 3.63 20.75
C TRP A 50 -1.82 4.61 19.76
N ILE A 51 -2.64 4.11 18.82
CA ILE A 51 -3.44 4.95 17.91
C ILE A 51 -4.58 5.61 18.70
N MET A 52 -5.29 4.85 19.53
CA MET A 52 -6.38 5.37 20.35
C MET A 52 -5.91 6.47 21.31
N GLU A 53 -4.76 6.30 21.92
CA GLU A 53 -4.19 7.24 22.90
C GLU A 53 -3.68 8.55 22.26
N ARG A 54 -3.28 8.49 20.99
CA ARG A 54 -2.53 9.60 20.36
C ARG A 54 -3.29 10.28 19.22
N THR A 55 -4.44 9.73 18.83
CA THR A 55 -5.25 10.27 17.72
C THR A 55 -6.72 10.32 18.10
N ASN A 56 -7.51 11.02 17.30
CA ASN A 56 -8.97 10.98 17.40
C ASN A 56 -9.47 9.73 16.67
N PHE A 57 -9.42 8.58 17.36
CA PHE A 57 -9.71 7.27 16.79
C PHE A 57 -11.20 6.94 16.78
N HIS A 58 -11.68 6.45 15.64
CA HIS A 58 -13.05 5.99 15.46
C HIS A 58 -13.09 4.59 14.85
N LEU A 59 -13.99 3.76 15.34
CA LEU A 59 -14.20 2.39 14.87
C LEU A 59 -15.44 2.33 13.98
N PHE A 60 -15.26 2.53 12.68
CA PHE A 60 -16.32 2.43 11.70
C PHE A 60 -15.90 1.55 10.50
N PRO A 61 -16.80 0.69 10.00
CA PRO A 61 -16.62 0.14 8.66
C PRO A 61 -16.68 1.28 7.64
N LEU A 62 -15.84 1.24 6.62
CA LEU A 62 -15.70 2.30 5.61
C LEU A 62 -17.06 2.75 5.01
N ARG A 63 -17.99 1.80 4.86
CA ARG A 63 -19.37 2.04 4.34
C ARG A 63 -20.30 2.77 5.31
N ALA A 64 -19.95 2.90 6.57
CA ALA A 64 -20.80 3.40 7.63
C ALA A 64 -20.20 4.62 8.35
N ILE A 65 -19.28 5.33 7.70
CA ILE A 65 -18.76 6.59 8.22
C ILE A 65 -19.93 7.59 8.25
N PRO A 66 -20.30 8.13 9.41
CA PRO A 66 -21.45 9.04 9.51
C PRO A 66 -21.10 10.44 9.01
N LEU A 67 -22.08 11.13 8.43
CA LEU A 67 -21.91 12.52 7.97
C LEU A 67 -21.52 13.44 9.14
N THR A 68 -22.07 13.20 10.32
CA THR A 68 -21.76 13.97 11.54
C THR A 68 -20.28 13.96 11.91
N LEU A 69 -19.52 12.94 11.48
CA LEU A 69 -18.07 12.92 11.68
C LEU A 69 -17.37 13.94 10.79
N PHE A 70 -17.85 14.09 9.53
CA PHE A 70 -17.33 15.10 8.59
C PHE A 70 -17.66 16.51 9.08
N GLU A 71 -18.85 16.72 9.63
CA GLU A 71 -19.28 18.01 10.20
C GLU A 71 -18.45 18.38 11.43
N LYS A 72 -18.18 17.40 12.30
CA LYS A 72 -17.42 17.62 13.53
C LYS A 72 -15.93 17.82 13.29
N TYR A 73 -15.37 17.11 12.33
CA TYR A 73 -13.95 17.13 12.00
C TYR A 73 -13.74 17.24 10.48
N PRO A 74 -14.15 18.35 9.86
CA PRO A 74 -14.05 18.52 8.40
C PRO A 74 -12.61 18.25 7.94
N PRO A 75 -12.39 17.27 7.04
CA PRO A 75 -11.05 16.92 6.61
C PRO A 75 -10.45 17.99 5.70
N ASN A 76 -9.14 18.23 5.84
CA ASN A 76 -8.33 19.02 4.91
C ASN A 76 -7.46 18.11 4.02
N ALA A 77 -7.26 16.85 4.43
CA ALA A 77 -6.56 15.83 3.67
C ALA A 77 -7.03 14.43 4.10
N ILE A 78 -7.15 13.49 3.14
CA ILE A 78 -7.52 12.10 3.42
C ILE A 78 -6.45 11.15 2.87
N TYR A 79 -5.89 10.31 3.75
CA TYR A 79 -5.05 9.18 3.40
C TYR A 79 -5.89 7.91 3.42
N HIS A 80 -6.25 7.39 2.25
CA HIS A 80 -7.11 6.22 2.13
C HIS A 80 -6.28 4.94 1.98
N CYS A 81 -5.91 4.33 3.09
CA CYS A 81 -5.17 3.07 3.17
C CYS A 81 -6.09 1.85 3.46
N ALA A 82 -7.42 2.08 3.54
CA ALA A 82 -8.36 1.02 3.83
C ALA A 82 -8.61 0.15 2.60
N ARG A 83 -8.41 -1.16 2.78
CA ARG A 83 -8.69 -2.16 1.75
C ARG A 83 -9.44 -3.33 2.35
N MET A 84 -10.55 -3.72 1.72
CA MET A 84 -11.23 -4.96 2.08
C MET A 84 -10.51 -6.13 1.43
N ALA A 85 -10.06 -7.08 2.23
CA ALA A 85 -9.34 -8.27 1.80
C ALA A 85 -10.24 -9.51 1.77
N GLY A 86 -9.83 -10.53 1.02
CA GLY A 86 -10.44 -11.85 1.00
C GLY A 86 -9.38 -12.93 0.81
N ASN A 87 -9.56 -14.07 1.49
CA ASN A 87 -8.61 -15.18 1.49
C ASN A 87 -8.84 -16.18 0.34
N SER A 88 -9.93 -16.04 -0.41
CA SER A 88 -10.28 -16.87 -1.56
C SER A 88 -10.80 -15.99 -2.69
N ASP A 89 -10.87 -16.52 -3.91
CA ASP A 89 -11.40 -15.78 -5.06
C ASP A 89 -12.85 -15.33 -4.87
N ARG A 90 -13.68 -16.16 -4.23
CA ARG A 90 -15.06 -15.80 -3.88
C ARG A 90 -15.09 -14.66 -2.86
N SER A 91 -14.32 -14.76 -1.78
CA SER A 91 -14.28 -13.74 -0.74
C SER A 91 -13.68 -12.44 -1.25
N ARG A 92 -12.66 -12.47 -2.15
CA ARG A 92 -12.11 -11.29 -2.82
C ARG A 92 -13.14 -10.57 -3.68
N ARG A 93 -13.97 -11.31 -4.47
CA ARG A 93 -15.06 -10.70 -5.24
C ARG A 93 -16.12 -10.03 -4.37
N ILE A 94 -16.47 -10.65 -3.25
CA ILE A 94 -17.40 -10.05 -2.28
C ILE A 94 -16.79 -8.78 -1.66
N ALA A 95 -15.53 -8.86 -1.24
CA ALA A 95 -14.78 -7.72 -0.70
C ALA A 95 -14.68 -6.57 -1.71
N ALA A 96 -14.43 -6.88 -3.00
CA ALA A 96 -14.38 -5.90 -4.07
C ALA A 96 -15.69 -5.13 -4.23
N ARG A 97 -16.83 -5.84 -4.27
CA ARG A 97 -18.16 -5.21 -4.36
C ARG A 97 -18.46 -4.30 -3.16
N LYS A 98 -18.15 -4.80 -1.97
CA LYS A 98 -18.32 -4.01 -0.73
C LYS A 98 -17.39 -2.80 -0.70
N GLY A 99 -16.14 -2.98 -1.16
CA GLY A 99 -15.16 -1.91 -1.28
C GLY A 99 -15.58 -0.84 -2.29
N HIS A 100 -16.06 -1.26 -3.46
CA HIS A 100 -16.60 -0.34 -4.48
C HIS A 100 -17.75 0.51 -3.92
N ALA A 101 -18.77 -0.14 -3.33
CA ALA A 101 -19.91 0.57 -2.78
C ALA A 101 -19.52 1.53 -1.63
N ALA A 102 -18.54 1.13 -0.80
CA ALA A 102 -18.05 1.99 0.28
C ALA A 102 -17.27 3.20 -0.26
N ASN A 103 -16.43 2.99 -1.27
CA ASN A 103 -15.67 4.05 -1.92
C ASN A 103 -16.60 5.01 -2.68
N GLN A 104 -17.61 4.47 -3.41
CA GLN A 104 -18.59 5.31 -4.10
C GLN A 104 -19.35 6.20 -3.09
N ARG A 105 -19.84 5.61 -1.99
CA ARG A 105 -20.52 6.39 -0.95
C ARG A 105 -19.62 7.50 -0.38
N LEU A 106 -18.33 7.22 -0.19
CA LEU A 106 -17.40 8.23 0.34
C LEU A 106 -17.15 9.36 -0.67
N VAL A 107 -17.02 9.02 -1.95
CA VAL A 107 -16.97 10.02 -3.05
C VAL A 107 -18.22 10.89 -3.04
N ASP A 108 -19.42 10.28 -2.94
CA ASP A 108 -20.70 11.00 -2.93
C ASP A 108 -20.79 11.94 -1.72
N LEU A 109 -20.43 11.48 -0.53
CA LEU A 109 -20.41 12.30 0.70
C LEU A 109 -19.46 13.51 0.58
N LEU A 110 -18.29 13.32 -0.01
CA LEU A 110 -17.32 14.42 -0.20
C LEU A 110 -17.81 15.44 -1.24
N LYS A 111 -18.54 14.99 -2.26
CA LYS A 111 -19.20 15.88 -3.24
C LYS A 111 -20.32 16.68 -2.59
N GLU A 112 -21.18 16.03 -1.79
CA GLU A 112 -22.25 16.70 -1.05
C GLU A 112 -21.71 17.77 -0.08
N ALA A 113 -20.59 17.47 0.57
CA ALA A 113 -19.89 18.41 1.44
C ALA A 113 -19.20 19.54 0.69
N GLN A 114 -19.22 19.55 -0.66
CA GLN A 114 -18.51 20.51 -1.54
C GLN A 114 -17.03 20.69 -1.20
N THR A 115 -16.40 19.62 -0.71
CA THR A 115 -15.06 19.65 -0.15
C THR A 115 -14.05 19.33 -1.24
N LYS A 116 -13.31 20.33 -1.71
CA LYS A 116 -12.15 20.14 -2.62
C LYS A 116 -10.88 19.95 -1.80
N ILE A 117 -10.69 18.74 -1.28
CA ILE A 117 -9.52 18.38 -0.50
C ILE A 117 -8.70 17.32 -1.23
N PRO A 118 -7.38 17.30 -1.06
CA PRO A 118 -6.55 16.24 -1.62
C PRO A 118 -6.79 14.92 -0.89
N ILE A 119 -6.89 13.84 -1.69
CA ILE A 119 -7.07 12.47 -1.24
C ILE A 119 -5.95 11.63 -1.84
N VAL A 120 -5.16 10.95 -1.01
CA VAL A 120 -4.22 9.94 -1.50
C VAL A 120 -4.84 8.56 -1.29
N TYR A 121 -5.11 7.87 -2.40
CA TYR A 121 -5.64 6.51 -2.41
C TYR A 121 -4.51 5.48 -2.63
N CYS A 122 -4.33 4.55 -1.69
CA CYS A 122 -3.33 3.50 -1.77
C CYS A 122 -3.85 2.31 -2.60
N SER A 123 -3.36 2.19 -3.82
CA SER A 123 -3.62 1.12 -4.79
C SER A 123 -2.50 0.07 -4.80
N GLY A 124 -1.94 -0.28 -5.95
CA GLY A 124 -0.80 -1.19 -6.12
C GLY A 124 -0.37 -1.38 -7.57
N THR A 125 0.88 -1.80 -7.78
CA THR A 125 1.47 -1.95 -9.13
C THR A 125 0.94 -3.16 -9.92
N LEU A 126 0.37 -4.18 -9.27
CA LEU A 126 -0.25 -5.31 -9.97
C LEU A 126 -1.45 -4.93 -10.85
N MET A 127 -1.87 -3.65 -10.79
CA MET A 127 -2.84 -3.05 -11.71
C MET A 127 -2.34 -2.98 -13.15
N TYR A 128 -1.02 -2.90 -13.36
CA TYR A 128 -0.43 -2.87 -14.72
C TYR A 128 -0.39 -4.25 -15.40
N GLY A 129 -0.67 -5.32 -14.65
CA GLY A 129 -0.66 -6.67 -15.18
C GLY A 129 0.71 -7.34 -15.13
N ASN A 130 0.93 -8.28 -16.06
CA ASN A 130 2.18 -9.04 -16.19
C ASN A 130 2.94 -8.55 -17.42
N THR A 131 4.10 -7.94 -17.22
CA THR A 131 4.99 -7.44 -18.28
C THR A 131 6.44 -7.55 -17.87
N LEU A 132 7.33 -7.80 -18.85
CA LEU A 132 8.77 -7.75 -18.66
C LEU A 132 9.33 -6.35 -18.93
N ASP A 133 8.59 -5.52 -19.67
CA ASP A 133 8.96 -4.16 -19.96
C ASP A 133 8.73 -3.26 -18.75
N ARG A 134 9.61 -2.30 -18.55
CA ARG A 134 9.45 -1.27 -17.52
C ARG A 134 8.23 -0.40 -17.84
N VAL A 135 7.36 -0.22 -16.85
CA VAL A 135 6.13 0.58 -16.98
C VAL A 135 6.12 1.76 -16.04
N ASP A 136 5.55 2.86 -16.47
CA ASP A 136 5.30 4.05 -15.66
C ASP A 136 3.80 4.31 -15.52
N GLU A 137 3.42 5.48 -15.05
CA GLU A 137 2.03 5.85 -14.77
C GLU A 137 1.17 6.05 -16.03
N ASP A 138 1.76 6.12 -17.22
CA ASP A 138 1.04 6.19 -18.50
C ASP A 138 0.65 4.81 -19.04
N ALA A 139 1.19 3.74 -18.45
CA ALA A 139 0.88 2.39 -18.86
C ALA A 139 -0.60 2.03 -18.62
N ALA A 140 -1.16 1.26 -19.53
CA ALA A 140 -2.54 0.80 -19.44
C ALA A 140 -2.79 -0.04 -18.17
N ILE A 141 -3.95 0.13 -17.56
CA ILE A 141 -4.39 -0.67 -16.42
C ILE A 141 -4.98 -1.99 -16.92
N LEU A 142 -4.19 -3.06 -16.80
CA LEU A 142 -4.52 -4.43 -17.26
C LEU A 142 -4.36 -5.44 -16.13
N PRO A 143 -5.14 -5.34 -15.04
CA PRO A 143 -4.86 -6.03 -13.79
C PRO A 143 -4.86 -7.55 -13.93
N ILE A 144 -3.89 -8.20 -13.29
CA ILE A 144 -3.90 -9.66 -13.09
C ILE A 144 -5.14 -10.08 -12.29
N ALA A 145 -5.51 -11.37 -12.30
CA ALA A 145 -6.72 -11.85 -11.63
C ALA A 145 -6.77 -11.48 -10.14
N TYR A 146 -5.61 -11.49 -9.46
CA TYR A 146 -5.49 -11.03 -8.07
C TYR A 146 -5.87 -9.55 -7.91
N ALA A 147 -5.41 -8.69 -8.82
CA ALA A 147 -5.60 -7.25 -8.73
C ALA A 147 -6.97 -6.76 -9.22
N ARG A 148 -7.68 -7.53 -10.08
CA ARG A 148 -9.01 -7.14 -10.60
C ARG A 148 -10.04 -6.81 -9.52
N ALA A 149 -10.00 -7.52 -8.40
CA ALA A 149 -10.90 -7.24 -7.29
C ALA A 149 -10.62 -5.86 -6.68
N TYR A 150 -9.36 -5.46 -6.63
CA TYR A 150 -8.94 -4.19 -6.08
C TYR A 150 -9.13 -3.05 -7.07
N GLU A 151 -8.89 -3.28 -8.35
CA GLU A 151 -9.21 -2.36 -9.45
C GLU A 151 -10.70 -2.00 -9.42
N TYR A 152 -11.58 -2.98 -9.30
CA TYR A 152 -13.01 -2.73 -9.20
C TYR A 152 -13.37 -1.83 -8.00
N ALA A 153 -12.74 -2.04 -6.86
CA ALA A 153 -12.94 -1.19 -5.67
C ALA A 153 -12.36 0.22 -5.84
N GLU A 154 -11.30 0.39 -6.64
CA GLU A 154 -10.66 1.68 -6.94
C GLU A 154 -11.49 2.57 -7.88
N ARG A 155 -12.30 1.99 -8.77
CA ARG A 155 -13.01 2.72 -9.86
C ARG A 155 -13.69 4.02 -9.46
N PRO A 156 -14.39 4.13 -8.31
CA PRO A 156 -14.99 5.41 -7.91
C PRO A 156 -13.96 6.54 -7.77
N TRP A 157 -12.79 6.23 -7.22
CA TRP A 157 -11.69 7.18 -7.04
C TRP A 157 -11.01 7.51 -8.36
N ALA A 158 -10.73 6.50 -9.19
CA ALA A 158 -10.13 6.70 -10.51
C ALA A 158 -11.02 7.59 -11.38
N LYS A 159 -12.35 7.35 -11.36
CA LYS A 159 -13.33 8.18 -12.08
C LYS A 159 -13.36 9.62 -11.54
N ALA A 160 -13.33 9.81 -10.23
CA ALA A 160 -13.32 11.14 -9.63
C ALA A 160 -12.05 11.93 -9.98
N ALA A 161 -10.90 11.25 -10.07
CA ALA A 161 -9.64 11.82 -10.55
C ALA A 161 -9.72 12.22 -12.03
N GLU A 162 -10.23 11.31 -12.89
CA GLU A 162 -10.33 11.50 -14.33
C GLU A 162 -11.25 12.68 -14.70
N THR A 163 -12.37 12.83 -14.00
CA THR A 163 -13.31 13.94 -14.23
C THR A 163 -12.87 15.26 -13.64
N GLY A 164 -11.81 15.27 -12.82
CA GLY A 164 -11.34 16.48 -12.12
C GLY A 164 -12.31 17.02 -11.07
N GLU A 165 -13.33 16.24 -10.70
CA GLU A 165 -14.30 16.62 -9.67
C GLU A 165 -13.68 16.74 -8.28
N MET A 166 -12.61 15.98 -8.05
CA MET A 166 -11.87 15.91 -6.77
C MET A 166 -10.38 15.79 -7.03
N ASP A 167 -9.54 16.27 -6.12
CA ASP A 167 -8.09 16.00 -6.14
C ASP A 167 -7.82 14.60 -5.56
N VAL A 168 -7.84 13.58 -6.43
CA VAL A 168 -7.56 12.19 -6.05
C VAL A 168 -6.22 11.76 -6.61
N ARG A 169 -5.25 11.56 -5.75
CA ARG A 169 -3.90 11.10 -6.08
C ARG A 169 -3.80 9.60 -5.84
N ILE A 170 -3.52 8.83 -6.89
CA ILE A 170 -3.51 7.37 -6.82
C ILE A 170 -2.08 6.87 -6.65
N ALA A 171 -1.76 6.38 -5.47
CA ALA A 171 -0.47 5.78 -5.17
C ALA A 171 -0.48 4.28 -5.51
N ARG A 172 0.49 3.82 -6.29
CA ARG A 172 0.66 2.41 -6.68
C ARG A 172 1.97 1.85 -6.11
N PRO A 173 1.97 1.40 -4.85
CA PRO A 173 3.14 0.74 -4.28
C PRO A 173 3.41 -0.61 -4.96
N GLY A 174 4.69 -0.92 -5.12
CA GLY A 174 5.17 -2.24 -5.47
C GLY A 174 4.98 -3.25 -4.34
N TRP A 175 5.83 -4.26 -4.28
CA TRP A 175 5.85 -5.24 -3.21
C TRP A 175 6.33 -4.60 -1.90
N ILE A 176 5.39 -4.34 -0.97
CA ILE A 176 5.69 -3.66 0.29
C ILE A 176 6.34 -4.66 1.26
N LEU A 177 7.63 -4.49 1.53
CA LEU A 177 8.43 -5.36 2.37
C LEU A 177 8.48 -4.86 3.81
N GLY A 178 8.33 -5.78 4.76
CA GLY A 178 8.39 -5.57 6.20
C GLY A 178 7.82 -6.78 6.95
N PRO A 179 7.86 -6.81 8.28
CA PRO A 179 7.19 -7.84 9.08
C PRO A 179 5.68 -7.86 8.80
N ASP A 180 5.04 -9.01 8.93
CA ASP A 180 3.61 -9.24 8.68
C ASP A 180 3.18 -9.03 7.21
N SER A 181 4.15 -9.02 6.26
CA SER A 181 3.91 -8.84 4.83
C SER A 181 3.95 -10.17 4.06
N TRP A 182 3.81 -10.05 2.72
CA TRP A 182 4.03 -11.14 1.77
C TRP A 182 5.41 -11.81 1.94
N PHE A 183 6.44 -11.05 2.35
CA PHE A 183 7.80 -11.57 2.58
C PHE A 183 7.81 -12.68 3.63
N GLU A 184 7.13 -12.46 4.76
CA GLU A 184 7.02 -13.46 5.82
C GLU A 184 6.32 -14.73 5.34
N HIS A 185 5.23 -14.59 4.57
CA HIS A 185 4.43 -15.73 4.12
C HIS A 185 5.06 -16.54 2.99
N PHE A 186 5.73 -15.86 2.06
CA PHE A 186 6.18 -16.50 0.83
C PHE A 186 7.70 -16.74 0.79
N PHE A 187 8.48 -16.10 1.64
CA PHE A 187 9.94 -16.28 1.64
C PHE A 187 10.44 -16.73 3.01
N TYR A 188 10.22 -15.96 4.07
CA TYR A 188 10.80 -16.23 5.38
C TYR A 188 10.26 -17.54 6.02
N LYS A 189 8.95 -17.66 6.27
CA LYS A 189 8.36 -18.87 6.88
C LYS A 189 8.63 -20.15 6.08
N PRO A 190 8.51 -20.18 4.75
CA PRO A 190 8.93 -21.34 3.96
C PRO A 190 10.41 -21.68 4.15
N ALA A 191 11.31 -20.68 4.15
CA ALA A 191 12.74 -20.90 4.36
C ALA A 191 13.05 -21.50 5.72
N ILE A 192 12.42 -21.00 6.80
CA ILE A 192 12.61 -21.55 8.14
C ILE A 192 12.11 -23.01 8.24
N ARG A 193 11.01 -23.36 7.52
CA ARG A 193 10.45 -24.73 7.57
C ARG A 193 11.22 -25.73 6.73
N SER A 194 11.71 -25.33 5.57
CA SER A 194 12.35 -26.24 4.59
C SER A 194 13.87 -26.15 4.57
N GLY A 195 14.44 -25.17 5.25
CA GLY A 195 15.87 -24.85 5.14
C GLY A 195 16.27 -24.25 3.79
N LYS A 196 15.30 -23.83 2.95
CA LYS A 196 15.59 -23.25 1.62
C LYS A 196 14.61 -22.15 1.26
N VAL A 197 15.11 -21.08 0.63
CA VAL A 197 14.26 -19.97 0.15
C VAL A 197 13.61 -20.35 -1.18
N PRO A 198 12.26 -20.24 -1.30
CA PRO A 198 11.59 -20.63 -2.53
C PRO A 198 11.78 -19.61 -3.67
N ILE A 199 11.93 -20.14 -4.89
CA ILE A 199 11.78 -19.42 -6.14
C ILE A 199 10.50 -19.92 -6.79
N TYR A 200 9.56 -19.02 -7.05
CA TYR A 200 8.25 -19.33 -7.64
C TYR A 200 8.28 -19.17 -9.17
N GLY A 201 7.81 -20.20 -9.89
CA GLY A 201 7.91 -20.24 -11.35
C GLY A 201 9.34 -20.44 -11.83
N ASP A 202 9.75 -19.68 -12.85
CA ASP A 202 11.12 -19.70 -13.39
C ASP A 202 12.09 -18.74 -12.66
N GLY A 203 11.51 -17.79 -11.87
CA GLY A 203 12.28 -16.79 -11.15
C GLY A 203 12.62 -15.53 -11.95
N ASN A 204 12.28 -15.48 -13.23
CA ASN A 204 12.63 -14.37 -14.13
C ASN A 204 11.72 -13.14 -13.99
N GLN A 205 10.59 -13.26 -13.31
CA GLN A 205 9.68 -12.14 -13.08
C GLN A 205 10.31 -11.06 -12.22
N PHE A 206 10.11 -9.80 -12.61
CA PHE A 206 10.62 -8.66 -11.87
C PHE A 206 9.67 -8.26 -10.74
N MET A 207 10.27 -7.93 -9.61
CA MET A 207 9.62 -7.38 -8.42
C MET A 207 10.09 -5.93 -8.21
N SER A 208 9.18 -5.00 -8.10
CA SER A 208 9.46 -3.64 -7.63
C SER A 208 9.19 -3.60 -6.14
N ILE A 209 10.21 -3.40 -5.32
CA ILE A 209 10.15 -3.52 -3.87
C ILE A 209 10.21 -2.15 -3.21
N ILE A 210 9.47 -1.98 -2.13
CA ILE A 210 9.51 -0.80 -1.28
C ILE A 210 9.38 -1.23 0.19
N SER A 211 10.09 -0.57 1.12
CA SER A 211 9.85 -0.77 2.55
C SER A 211 8.47 -0.26 2.96
N VAL A 212 7.89 -0.80 4.01
CA VAL A 212 6.61 -0.28 4.51
C VAL A 212 6.75 1.15 5.05
N GLU A 213 7.90 1.47 5.60
CA GLU A 213 8.26 2.79 6.08
C GLU A 213 8.35 3.81 4.93
N ASP A 214 9.05 3.47 3.84
CA ASP A 214 9.13 4.33 2.65
C ASP A 214 7.81 4.40 1.89
N CYS A 215 7.02 3.34 1.90
CA CYS A 215 5.66 3.37 1.35
C CYS A 215 4.81 4.43 2.07
N ALA A 216 4.81 4.45 3.40
CA ALA A 216 4.12 5.47 4.18
C ALA A 216 4.72 6.87 3.93
N GLY A 217 6.05 6.97 3.82
CA GLY A 217 6.75 8.21 3.49
C GLY A 217 6.36 8.76 2.13
N GLN A 218 6.38 7.93 1.08
CA GLN A 218 6.00 8.36 -0.27
C GLN A 218 4.51 8.70 -0.38
N LEU A 219 3.62 8.03 0.38
CA LEU A 219 2.20 8.42 0.47
C LEU A 219 2.02 9.82 1.06
N THR A 220 2.75 10.14 2.15
CA THR A 220 2.70 11.50 2.72
C THR A 220 3.36 12.54 1.80
N HIS A 221 4.46 12.18 1.13
CA HIS A 221 5.11 13.02 0.15
C HIS A 221 4.22 13.30 -1.07
N LEU A 222 3.46 12.29 -1.53
CA LEU A 222 2.48 12.46 -2.61
C LEU A 222 1.36 13.43 -2.21
N MET A 223 0.90 13.39 -0.96
CA MET A 223 -0.05 14.35 -0.42
C MET A 223 0.50 15.77 -0.42
N GLU A 224 1.75 15.95 -0.01
CA GLU A 224 2.36 17.27 0.22
C GLU A 224 2.92 17.91 -1.06
N ARG A 225 3.44 17.10 -1.99
CA ARG A 225 4.21 17.55 -3.15
C ARG A 225 3.66 17.06 -4.51
N GLY A 226 2.71 16.13 -4.50
CA GLY A 226 2.09 15.66 -5.74
C GLY A 226 1.18 16.72 -6.38
N MET A 227 1.04 16.64 -7.69
CA MET A 227 0.06 17.45 -8.41
C MET A 227 -1.36 16.91 -8.20
N PRO A 228 -2.40 17.74 -8.31
CA PRO A 228 -3.77 17.28 -8.32
C PRO A 228 -3.99 16.14 -9.35
N ASN A 229 -4.71 15.10 -8.92
CA ASN A 229 -5.04 13.91 -9.72
C ASN A 229 -3.83 13.11 -10.23
N GLN A 230 -2.65 13.31 -9.63
CA GLN A 230 -1.45 12.56 -9.98
C GLN A 230 -1.58 11.08 -9.59
N SER A 231 -1.34 10.18 -10.54
CA SER A 231 -0.94 8.81 -10.21
C SER A 231 0.56 8.77 -9.96
N ALA A 232 1.01 7.92 -9.01
CA ALA A 232 2.43 7.77 -8.71
C ALA A 232 2.78 6.32 -8.37
N ASN A 233 3.80 5.77 -9.03
CA ASN A 233 4.38 4.48 -8.69
C ASN A 233 5.33 4.64 -7.50
N LEU A 234 5.08 3.85 -6.45
CA LEU A 234 5.90 3.88 -5.24
C LEU A 234 6.83 2.66 -5.21
N TYR A 235 8.12 2.92 -5.27
CA TYR A 235 9.17 1.90 -5.16
C TYR A 235 10.37 2.46 -4.41
N GLY A 236 11.14 1.56 -3.78
CA GLY A 236 12.33 1.94 -3.02
C GLY A 236 13.62 1.66 -3.78
N PHE A 237 13.61 0.60 -4.59
CA PHE A 237 14.80 0.05 -5.25
C PHE A 237 14.52 -0.20 -6.72
N GLU A 238 15.60 -0.34 -7.53
CA GLU A 238 15.47 -0.82 -8.91
C GLU A 238 14.76 -2.18 -8.93
N PRO A 239 13.93 -2.45 -9.95
CA PRO A 239 13.27 -3.75 -10.08
C PRO A 239 14.27 -4.89 -10.10
N ILE A 240 14.04 -5.91 -9.27
CA ILE A 240 14.90 -7.09 -9.12
C ILE A 240 14.17 -8.34 -9.59
N LYS A 241 14.87 -9.29 -10.23
CA LYS A 241 14.29 -10.60 -10.54
C LYS A 241 13.99 -11.36 -9.26
N GLN A 242 12.92 -12.16 -9.26
CA GLN A 242 12.56 -12.93 -8.08
C GLN A 242 13.65 -13.93 -7.67
N GLU A 243 14.33 -14.57 -8.63
CA GLU A 243 15.46 -15.47 -8.31
C GLU A 243 16.61 -14.75 -7.61
N ASP A 244 16.94 -13.52 -8.04
CA ASP A 244 18.00 -12.71 -7.42
C ASP A 244 17.56 -12.25 -6.02
N PHE A 245 16.28 -11.87 -5.86
CA PHE A 245 15.71 -11.56 -4.55
C PHE A 245 15.73 -12.77 -3.61
N ALA A 246 15.34 -13.96 -4.11
CA ALA A 246 15.42 -15.20 -3.33
C ALA A 246 16.87 -15.56 -2.93
N ALA A 247 17.84 -15.35 -3.83
CA ALA A 247 19.25 -15.53 -3.53
C ALA A 247 19.76 -14.56 -2.45
N LEU A 248 19.34 -13.29 -2.53
CA LEU A 248 19.64 -12.28 -1.49
C LEU A 248 19.07 -12.70 -0.12
N VAL A 249 17.82 -13.16 -0.08
CA VAL A 249 17.20 -13.66 1.18
C VAL A 249 17.93 -14.89 1.69
N ALA A 250 18.32 -15.81 0.79
CA ALA A 250 19.08 -17.02 1.17
C ALA A 250 20.45 -16.67 1.76
N GLN A 251 21.14 -15.67 1.21
CA GLN A 251 22.38 -15.15 1.76
C GLN A 251 22.17 -14.60 3.19
N CYS A 252 21.09 -13.81 3.42
CA CYS A 252 20.78 -13.26 4.74
C CYS A 252 20.38 -14.32 5.77
N LEU A 253 19.90 -15.49 5.33
CA LEU A 253 19.51 -16.64 6.19
C LEU A 253 20.57 -17.74 6.24
N GLU A 254 21.75 -17.54 5.62
CA GLU A 254 22.84 -18.52 5.51
C GLU A 254 22.36 -19.87 4.96
N THR A 255 21.53 -19.84 3.91
CA THR A 255 20.92 -21.02 3.30
C THR A 255 20.99 -20.96 1.77
N THR A 256 20.27 -21.84 1.08
CA THR A 256 20.19 -21.91 -0.38
C THR A 256 18.79 -21.68 -0.89
N THR A 257 18.63 -21.52 -2.19
CA THR A 257 17.34 -21.40 -2.84
C THR A 257 16.82 -22.75 -3.34
N MET A 258 15.48 -22.81 -3.59
CA MET A 258 14.83 -23.98 -4.19
C MET A 258 13.71 -23.53 -5.14
N LYS A 259 13.73 -23.99 -6.39
CA LYS A 259 12.62 -23.75 -7.32
C LYS A 259 11.39 -24.58 -6.90
N ILE A 260 10.25 -23.92 -6.78
CA ILE A 260 8.97 -24.57 -6.48
C ILE A 260 8.19 -24.74 -7.78
N PRO A 261 7.81 -25.97 -8.15
CA PRO A 261 7.04 -26.23 -9.36
C PRO A 261 5.71 -25.45 -9.38
N ALA A 262 5.30 -25.01 -10.58
CA ALA A 262 4.05 -24.29 -10.76
C ALA A 262 2.82 -25.07 -10.26
N SER A 263 2.81 -26.40 -10.43
CA SER A 263 1.75 -27.29 -9.93
C SER A 263 1.65 -27.27 -8.41
N GLU A 264 2.79 -27.33 -7.72
CA GLU A 264 2.86 -27.29 -6.26
C GLU A 264 2.44 -25.90 -5.73
N THR A 265 2.93 -24.81 -6.33
CA THR A 265 2.55 -23.45 -5.94
C THR A 265 1.05 -23.21 -6.12
N LYS A 266 0.44 -23.69 -7.23
CA LYS A 266 -1.00 -23.59 -7.47
C LYS A 266 -1.81 -24.43 -6.47
N SER A 267 -1.36 -25.65 -6.15
CA SER A 267 -1.99 -26.50 -5.17
C SER A 267 -1.99 -25.87 -3.79
N ARG A 268 -0.87 -25.28 -3.39
CA ARG A 268 -0.65 -24.71 -2.05
C ARG A 268 -1.35 -23.37 -1.84
N PHE A 269 -1.31 -22.48 -2.82
CA PHE A 269 -1.76 -21.08 -2.67
C PHE A 269 -2.95 -20.73 -3.55
N GLY A 270 -3.35 -21.61 -4.46
CA GLY A 270 -4.39 -21.35 -5.46
C GLY A 270 -3.89 -20.57 -6.70
N LYS A 271 -4.67 -20.65 -7.77
CA LYS A 271 -4.31 -20.08 -9.08
C LYS A 271 -4.02 -18.57 -9.03
N THR A 272 -4.84 -17.82 -8.32
CA THR A 272 -4.76 -16.36 -8.26
C THR A 272 -3.52 -15.87 -7.51
N VAL A 273 -3.14 -16.55 -6.42
CA VAL A 273 -1.91 -16.21 -5.68
C VAL A 273 -0.69 -16.64 -6.46
N PHE A 274 -0.75 -17.82 -7.12
CA PHE A 274 0.30 -18.25 -8.03
C PHE A 274 0.56 -17.20 -9.12
N GLU A 275 -0.50 -16.70 -9.78
CA GLU A 275 -0.39 -15.65 -10.79
C GLU A 275 0.31 -14.40 -10.20
N ALA A 276 -0.07 -13.96 -8.99
CA ALA A 276 0.58 -12.81 -8.35
C ALA A 276 2.07 -13.05 -8.07
N LEU A 277 2.44 -14.27 -7.62
CA LEU A 277 3.83 -14.62 -7.31
C LEU A 277 4.72 -14.77 -8.56
N THR A 278 4.12 -15.03 -9.73
CA THR A 278 4.83 -15.24 -10.98
C THR A 278 4.64 -14.12 -12.01
N SER A 279 3.89 -13.08 -11.65
CA SER A 279 3.75 -11.90 -12.50
C SER A 279 4.92 -10.95 -12.33
N SER A 280 5.40 -10.44 -13.46
CA SER A 280 6.44 -9.43 -13.56
C SER A 280 5.80 -8.04 -13.67
N THR A 281 6.25 -7.09 -12.87
CA THR A 281 5.77 -5.70 -12.92
C THR A 281 6.91 -4.76 -12.52
N PRO A 282 7.91 -4.56 -13.41
CA PRO A 282 9.01 -3.63 -13.17
C PRO A 282 8.50 -2.20 -13.39
N VAL A 283 8.29 -1.45 -12.31
CA VAL A 283 7.80 -0.08 -12.40
C VAL A 283 8.92 0.96 -12.31
N LEU A 284 8.71 2.04 -13.02
CA LEU A 284 9.40 3.33 -12.90
C LEU A 284 8.37 4.41 -12.59
N THR A 285 8.80 5.64 -12.47
CA THR A 285 7.92 6.80 -12.45
C THR A 285 8.32 7.81 -13.52
N LYS A 286 7.34 8.37 -14.20
CA LYS A 286 7.53 9.54 -15.08
C LYS A 286 7.74 10.84 -14.29
N HIS A 287 7.33 10.87 -13.02
CA HIS A 287 7.41 12.02 -12.13
C HIS A 287 8.78 12.08 -11.43
N LYS A 288 9.86 12.24 -12.23
CA LYS A 288 11.25 12.17 -11.75
C LYS A 288 11.56 13.21 -10.69
N ASP A 289 11.11 14.45 -10.85
CA ASP A 289 11.38 15.54 -9.89
C ASP A 289 10.67 15.29 -8.55
N TRP A 290 9.41 14.85 -8.60
CA TRP A 290 8.69 14.44 -7.41
C TRP A 290 9.40 13.31 -6.68
N ARG A 291 9.87 12.30 -7.42
CA ARG A 291 10.58 11.16 -6.85
C ARG A 291 11.95 11.54 -6.28
N ALA A 292 12.69 12.40 -6.96
CA ALA A 292 14.01 12.86 -6.52
C ALA A 292 13.93 13.75 -5.27
N ALA A 293 12.81 14.45 -5.06
CA ALA A 293 12.57 15.24 -3.86
C ALA A 293 12.21 14.41 -2.61
N TYR A 294 12.00 13.10 -2.76
CA TYR A 294 11.77 12.19 -1.63
C TYR A 294 13.09 11.59 -1.14
N GLU A 295 13.39 11.76 0.13
CA GLU A 295 14.54 11.15 0.80
C GLU A 295 14.14 9.78 1.38
N PRO A 296 14.62 8.64 0.84
CA PRO A 296 14.27 7.31 1.30
C PRO A 296 14.93 6.99 2.65
N LEU A 297 14.22 6.27 3.50
CA LEU A 297 14.75 5.73 4.75
C LEU A 297 15.65 4.51 4.51
N HIS A 298 15.35 3.75 3.45
CA HIS A 298 16.09 2.55 3.09
C HIS A 298 16.66 2.69 1.67
N THR A 299 17.97 2.71 1.56
CA THR A 299 18.72 2.82 0.29
C THR A 299 19.41 1.51 -0.11
N ASP A 300 19.47 0.54 0.80
CA ASP A 300 20.08 -0.79 0.59
C ASP A 300 19.04 -1.89 0.84
N LEU A 301 18.71 -2.65 -0.22
CA LEU A 301 17.74 -3.74 -0.17
C LEU A 301 18.20 -4.88 0.74
N LYS A 302 19.52 -5.20 0.77
CA LYS A 302 20.06 -6.24 1.64
C LYS A 302 19.87 -5.86 3.11
N ALA A 303 20.24 -4.65 3.48
CA ALA A 303 20.07 -4.14 4.83
C ALA A 303 18.59 -4.13 5.26
N LEU A 304 17.66 -3.80 4.35
CA LEU A 304 16.22 -3.89 4.60
C LEU A 304 15.76 -5.34 4.86
N VAL A 305 16.22 -6.29 4.05
CA VAL A 305 15.90 -7.73 4.24
C VAL A 305 16.43 -8.22 5.58
N GLU A 306 17.69 -7.96 5.91
CA GLU A 306 18.32 -8.33 7.18
C GLU A 306 17.58 -7.75 8.39
N SER A 307 17.23 -6.45 8.33
CA SER A 307 16.45 -5.79 9.37
C SER A 307 15.07 -6.42 9.54
N THR A 308 14.41 -6.76 8.43
CA THR A 308 13.10 -7.43 8.46
C THR A 308 13.19 -8.83 9.07
N ILE A 309 14.21 -9.61 8.71
CA ILE A 309 14.48 -10.94 9.29
C ILE A 309 14.69 -10.84 10.81
N ARG A 310 15.55 -9.91 11.27
CA ARG A 310 15.78 -9.70 12.72
C ARG A 310 14.48 -9.37 13.47
N ARG A 311 13.63 -8.53 12.89
CA ARG A 311 12.33 -8.18 13.47
C ARG A 311 11.35 -9.37 13.52
N LEU A 312 11.41 -10.29 12.54
CA LEU A 312 10.61 -11.52 12.54
C LEU A 312 11.12 -12.53 13.58
N GLN A 313 12.45 -12.67 13.71
CA GLN A 313 13.07 -13.53 14.72
C GLN A 313 12.75 -13.06 16.15
N ALA A 314 12.72 -11.75 16.38
CA ALA A 314 12.38 -11.18 17.69
C ALA A 314 10.89 -11.35 18.08
N LYS A 315 10.01 -11.71 17.12
CA LYS A 315 8.58 -12.01 17.37
C LYS A 315 8.31 -13.50 17.61
N SER A 316 9.26 -14.37 17.26
CA SER A 316 9.14 -15.85 17.38
C SER A 316 9.59 -16.32 18.74
#